data_078177cd03448afdcdabbc2361b79be8
#
_entry.id   078177cd03448afdcdabbc2361b79be8
#
_cell.length_a   1.000
_cell.length_b   1.000
_cell.length_c   1.000
_cell.angle_alpha   90.00
_cell.angle_beta   90.00
_cell.angle_gamma   90.00
#
_symmetry.space_group_name_H-M   'P 1'
#
loop_
_entity.id
_entity.type
_entity.pdbx_description
1 polymer ?
#
loop_
_entity_poly.entity_id
_entity_poly.type
_entity_poly.pdbx_seq_one_letter_code
_entity_poly.pdbx_strand_id
1 'polypeptide(L)'
;KMPGEPPRVPPSKRKADRPEEDYLAPKAERDAEWGTPIVPPFGPMLAKSVKEFPKADVLFEPKWDGFRTIIWRSGDLVELGSRNSRPMTRYFPELVEAVKDNFPDPCVIDGEIILIDPDSGDRLNFELLQQRIHPAASRIKKLSEQMPVSFVGFDLLAWGEENWAEKPFAERRKGLEKALAGAKPPIFLTRATADRELAKQWFEQFEGAGLDGVIAKPLDAPYAEDKRVMWKIKHERTADCVVAGYRLYRDETDAIGSLLLGLYTDDGTLNSVGVIGAFTMERRRELFVELQELVSDWEGHPWAWAEPGDPEVRAERASKGPGAGQEDLRDQSFPRTPTAAAHSRWNAKKDLSFTPLRPERVVEVRYDHMEGNRFRHTAQFVRWRPDREPASCTYAQLDEPVSYDLGDVLGGHMRLRSHQRNTATTRRLRLAT
;
A
#
# COMPACT_ATOMS: atom_id res chain seq x y z
N LYS A 1 30.51 33.70 23.21
CA LYS A 1 29.11 33.39 22.85
C LYS A 1 29.17 32.29 21.82
N MET A 2 28.79 31.06 22.23
CA MET A 2 28.62 29.90 21.36
C MET A 2 27.29 30.00 20.60
N PRO A 3 27.19 29.55 19.33
CA PRO A 3 25.93 29.55 18.60
C PRO A 3 24.97 28.50 19.21
N GLY A 4 23.71 28.92 19.38
CA GLY A 4 22.69 28.16 20.06
C GLY A 4 22.31 26.86 19.37
N GLU A 5 22.02 25.86 20.19
CA GLU A 5 21.44 24.57 19.85
C GLU A 5 20.15 24.78 19.03
N PRO A 6 19.93 24.01 17.95
CA PRO A 6 18.67 24.10 17.20
C PRO A 6 17.52 23.67 18.09
N PRO A 7 16.31 24.22 17.92
CA PRO A 7 15.19 23.93 18.76
C PRO A 7 14.83 22.44 18.65
N ARG A 8 14.77 21.75 19.80
CA ARG A 8 14.29 20.38 19.90
C ARG A 8 12.84 20.32 19.43
N VAL A 9 12.60 19.59 18.36
CA VAL A 9 11.25 19.25 17.93
C VAL A 9 10.60 18.44 19.06
N PRO A 10 9.47 18.89 19.63
CA PRO A 10 8.82 18.13 20.70
C PRO A 10 8.38 16.76 20.16
N PRO A 11 8.50 15.67 20.95
CA PRO A 11 8.02 14.37 20.56
C PRO A 11 6.54 14.47 20.19
N SER A 12 6.19 13.94 19.02
CA SER A 12 4.85 14.05 18.49
C SER A 12 3.84 13.58 19.55
N LYS A 13 2.82 14.38 19.83
CA LYS A 13 1.71 14.11 20.76
C LYS A 13 0.90 12.83 20.41
N ARG A 14 1.35 12.03 19.44
CA ARG A 14 0.69 10.82 18.96
C ARG A 14 0.84 9.61 19.87
N LYS A 15 1.69 9.65 20.92
CA LYS A 15 1.83 8.55 21.88
C LYS A 15 0.98 8.69 23.16
N ALA A 16 0.41 9.87 23.46
CA ALA A 16 -0.22 10.15 24.74
C ALA A 16 -1.74 9.98 24.82
N ASP A 17 -2.46 9.92 23.67
CA ASP A 17 -3.93 9.91 23.65
C ASP A 17 -4.53 8.60 23.10
N ARG A 18 -3.93 7.44 23.39
CA ARG A 18 -4.50 6.15 22.98
C ARG A 18 -5.04 5.42 24.21
N PRO A 19 -6.32 4.97 24.19
CA PRO A 19 -6.83 4.14 25.26
C PRO A 19 -5.97 2.87 25.40
N GLU A 20 -5.61 2.53 26.63
CA GLU A 20 -4.88 1.30 26.98
C GLU A 20 -5.61 0.00 26.56
N GLU A 21 -6.89 0.11 26.21
CA GLU A 21 -7.77 -1.00 25.83
C GLU A 21 -7.41 -1.69 24.49
N ASP A 22 -6.49 -1.14 23.70
CA ASP A 22 -5.99 -1.78 22.47
C ASP A 22 -4.84 -2.78 22.69
N TYR A 23 -4.39 -2.99 23.93
CA TYR A 23 -3.32 -3.92 24.28
C TYR A 23 -3.87 -5.12 25.03
N LEU A 24 -3.64 -6.31 24.50
CA LEU A 24 -4.19 -7.57 25.01
C LEU A 24 -3.67 -8.01 26.39
N ALA A 25 -2.59 -7.42 26.90
CA ALA A 25 -2.08 -7.64 28.27
C ALA A 25 -1.05 -6.59 28.68
N PRO A 26 -0.80 -6.34 29.98
CA PRO A 26 0.30 -5.51 30.46
C PRO A 26 1.65 -5.97 29.92
N LYS A 27 2.57 -5.05 29.68
CA LYS A 27 3.88 -5.35 29.07
C LYS A 27 4.65 -6.44 29.83
N ALA A 28 4.60 -6.44 31.17
CA ALA A 28 5.28 -7.42 32.03
C ALA A 28 4.73 -8.86 31.87
N GLU A 29 3.43 -9.01 31.63
CA GLU A 29 2.82 -10.33 31.42
C GLU A 29 3.15 -10.86 30.00
N ARG A 30 3.24 -9.96 29.00
CA ARG A 30 3.65 -10.32 27.64
C ARG A 30 5.12 -10.74 27.56
N ASP A 31 5.99 -10.06 28.28
CA ASP A 31 7.43 -10.36 28.31
C ASP A 31 7.69 -11.77 28.91
N ALA A 32 6.88 -12.22 29.84
CA ALA A 32 7.01 -13.53 30.48
C ALA A 32 6.51 -14.70 29.61
N GLU A 33 5.62 -14.46 28.68
CA GLU A 33 4.96 -15.50 27.89
C GLU A 33 5.68 -15.83 26.57
N TRP A 34 6.43 -14.89 26.00
CA TRP A 34 6.99 -15.05 24.65
C TRP A 34 8.22 -15.96 24.57
N GLY A 35 8.98 -16.11 25.63
CA GLY A 35 10.18 -16.96 25.64
C GLY A 35 11.27 -16.56 24.64
N THR A 36 11.22 -15.33 24.13
CA THR A 36 12.17 -14.73 23.20
C THR A 36 12.71 -13.42 23.74
N PRO A 37 13.94 -13.01 23.36
CA PRO A 37 14.54 -11.75 23.84
C PRO A 37 13.89 -10.50 23.23
N ILE A 38 13.11 -10.64 22.18
CA ILE A 38 12.36 -9.57 21.54
C ILE A 38 10.87 -9.80 21.74
N VAL A 39 10.20 -8.83 22.35
CA VAL A 39 8.79 -8.91 22.73
C VAL A 39 7.98 -7.78 22.08
N PRO A 40 6.66 -7.97 21.84
CA PRO A 40 5.82 -6.90 21.35
C PRO A 40 5.66 -5.75 22.37
N PRO A 41 5.52 -4.49 21.92
CA PRO A 41 5.63 -4.02 20.54
C PRO A 41 7.10 -3.77 20.14
N PHE A 42 7.44 -4.12 18.91
CA PHE A 42 8.77 -3.89 18.35
C PHE A 42 8.65 -3.24 16.97
N GLY A 43 9.44 -2.17 16.74
CA GLY A 43 9.39 -1.41 15.48
C GLY A 43 10.17 -2.06 14.34
N PRO A 44 9.64 -2.06 13.12
CA PRO A 44 10.35 -2.62 11.98
C PRO A 44 11.52 -1.74 11.55
N MET A 45 12.59 -2.37 11.03
CA MET A 45 13.64 -1.68 10.30
C MET A 45 13.07 -1.09 9.01
N LEU A 46 13.47 0.13 8.66
CA LEU A 46 12.90 0.92 7.58
C LEU A 46 13.88 1.06 6.42
N ALA A 47 13.35 1.44 5.25
CA ALA A 47 14.12 1.68 4.05
C ALA A 47 14.15 3.17 3.66
N LYS A 48 15.29 3.60 3.09
CA LYS A 48 15.47 4.89 2.43
C LYS A 48 15.26 4.71 0.93
N SER A 49 14.51 5.61 0.30
CA SER A 49 14.36 5.62 -1.15
C SER A 49 15.65 6.04 -1.84
N VAL A 50 16.05 5.29 -2.86
CA VAL A 50 17.16 5.61 -3.75
C VAL A 50 16.73 5.37 -5.20
N LYS A 51 17.36 6.09 -6.13
CA LYS A 51 17.04 5.97 -7.57
C LYS A 51 17.82 4.86 -8.25
N GLU A 52 19.03 4.62 -7.78
CA GLU A 52 19.94 3.65 -8.38
C GLU A 52 20.14 2.46 -7.47
N PHE A 53 20.44 1.32 -8.10
CA PHE A 53 20.79 0.11 -7.38
C PHE A 53 22.12 0.32 -6.65
N PRO A 54 22.19 0.12 -5.33
CA PRO A 54 23.41 0.27 -4.55
C PRO A 54 24.55 -0.62 -5.08
N LYS A 55 25.77 -0.10 -5.02
CA LYS A 55 27.00 -0.85 -5.37
C LYS A 55 27.68 -1.49 -4.15
N ALA A 56 27.07 -1.40 -2.99
CA ALA A 56 27.54 -1.98 -1.73
C ALA A 56 27.30 -3.49 -1.66
N ASP A 57 27.91 -4.15 -0.68
CA ASP A 57 27.65 -5.56 -0.35
C ASP A 57 26.25 -5.70 0.26
N VAL A 58 25.31 -6.07 -0.58
CA VAL A 58 23.87 -6.17 -0.23
C VAL A 58 23.28 -7.47 -0.76
N LEU A 59 22.17 -7.89 -0.15
CA LEU A 59 21.20 -8.78 -0.79
C LEU A 59 20.02 -7.96 -1.26
N PHE A 60 19.60 -8.22 -2.48
CA PHE A 60 18.38 -7.69 -3.07
C PHE A 60 17.21 -8.64 -2.86
N GLU A 61 16.06 -8.10 -2.53
CA GLU A 61 14.81 -8.82 -2.33
C GLU A 61 13.69 -8.12 -3.11
N PRO A 62 12.67 -8.85 -3.60
CA PRO A 62 11.48 -8.22 -4.12
C PRO A 62 10.82 -7.35 -3.05
N LYS A 63 10.34 -6.17 -3.42
CA LYS A 63 9.57 -5.32 -2.53
C LYS A 63 8.11 -5.70 -2.58
N TRP A 64 7.68 -6.46 -1.59
CA TRP A 64 6.30 -6.91 -1.43
C TRP A 64 5.37 -5.73 -1.15
N ASP A 65 4.16 -5.77 -1.68
CA ASP A 65 3.12 -4.76 -1.46
C ASP A 65 1.97 -5.35 -0.63
N GLY A 66 2.01 -5.09 0.65
CA GLY A 66 1.05 -5.61 1.62
C GLY A 66 1.11 -4.86 2.94
N PHE A 67 0.90 -5.58 4.04
CA PHE A 67 1.03 -5.04 5.39
C PHE A 67 2.32 -5.56 6.04
N ARG A 68 3.28 -4.67 6.26
CA ARG A 68 4.47 -4.97 7.04
C ARG A 68 4.08 -5.51 8.40
N THR A 69 4.59 -6.68 8.74
CA THR A 69 4.17 -7.41 9.94
C THR A 69 5.37 -8.11 10.56
N ILE A 70 5.57 -7.88 11.85
CA ILE A 70 6.43 -8.72 12.69
C ILE A 70 5.54 -9.74 13.38
N ILE A 71 5.89 -11.02 13.27
CA ILE A 71 5.13 -12.13 13.84
C ILE A 71 5.92 -12.77 14.96
N TRP A 72 5.32 -12.84 16.14
CA TRP A 72 5.78 -13.59 17.30
C TRP A 72 5.01 -14.90 17.37
N ARG A 73 5.73 -15.98 17.62
CA ARG A 73 5.17 -17.26 18.00
C ARG A 73 5.80 -17.81 19.25
N SER A 74 5.00 -18.26 20.20
CA SER A 74 5.42 -19.01 21.39
C SER A 74 4.32 -20.01 21.79
N GLY A 75 4.53 -21.30 21.50
CA GLY A 75 3.49 -22.31 21.65
C GLY A 75 2.27 -22.00 20.81
N ASP A 76 1.10 -21.91 21.46
CA ASP A 76 -0.16 -21.53 20.82
C ASP A 76 -0.35 -20.01 20.72
N LEU A 77 0.53 -19.24 21.37
CA LEU A 77 0.46 -17.79 21.35
C LEU A 77 1.08 -17.24 20.06
N VAL A 78 0.32 -16.44 19.33
CA VAL A 78 0.76 -15.75 18.11
C VAL A 78 0.31 -14.31 18.15
N GLU A 79 1.22 -13.38 17.86
CA GLU A 79 0.89 -11.96 17.69
C GLU A 79 1.42 -11.44 16.34
N LEU A 80 0.56 -10.70 15.65
CA LEU A 80 0.86 -10.01 14.40
C LEU A 80 0.96 -8.51 14.69
N GLY A 81 2.19 -7.97 14.70
CA GLY A 81 2.43 -6.56 14.96
C GLY A 81 2.57 -5.75 13.67
N SER A 82 1.79 -4.68 13.53
CA SER A 82 1.86 -3.79 12.38
C SER A 82 3.09 -2.87 12.42
N ARG A 83 3.35 -2.20 11.29
CA ARG A 83 4.39 -1.16 11.17
C ARG A 83 4.32 -0.08 12.27
N ASN A 84 3.12 0.22 12.75
CA ASN A 84 2.89 1.21 13.81
C ASN A 84 2.80 0.58 15.20
N SER A 85 3.31 -0.64 15.36
CA SER A 85 3.30 -1.40 16.62
C SER A 85 1.89 -1.65 17.17
N ARG A 86 0.88 -1.73 16.29
CA ARG A 86 -0.50 -2.11 16.66
C ARG A 86 -0.73 -3.58 16.35
N PRO A 87 -1.39 -4.32 17.23
CA PRO A 87 -1.73 -5.72 16.97
C PRO A 87 -2.75 -5.82 15.82
N MET A 88 -2.49 -6.73 14.88
CA MET A 88 -3.39 -7.07 13.77
C MET A 88 -3.92 -8.50 13.86
N THR A 89 -3.57 -9.22 14.90
CA THR A 89 -3.84 -10.66 15.08
C THR A 89 -5.29 -11.02 14.83
N ARG A 90 -6.23 -10.24 15.35
CA ARG A 90 -7.66 -10.49 15.22
C ARG A 90 -8.19 -10.51 13.79
N TYR A 91 -7.51 -9.82 12.86
CA TYR A 91 -7.98 -9.68 11.48
C TYR A 91 -7.60 -10.87 10.59
N PHE A 92 -6.65 -11.69 11.02
CA PHE A 92 -6.08 -12.76 10.21
C PHE A 92 -6.03 -14.11 10.96
N PRO A 93 -7.19 -14.65 11.39
CA PRO A 93 -7.23 -15.90 12.14
C PRO A 93 -6.64 -17.07 11.37
N GLU A 94 -6.80 -17.13 10.03
CA GLU A 94 -6.22 -18.15 9.18
C GLU A 94 -4.70 -18.10 9.14
N LEU A 95 -4.12 -16.90 9.22
CA LEU A 95 -2.66 -16.73 9.27
C LEU A 95 -2.11 -17.17 10.63
N VAL A 96 -2.82 -16.90 11.72
CA VAL A 96 -2.45 -17.36 13.06
C VAL A 96 -2.27 -18.88 13.07
N GLU A 97 -3.20 -19.64 12.51
CA GLU A 97 -3.10 -21.10 12.43
C GLU A 97 -1.94 -21.54 11.52
N ALA A 98 -1.77 -20.88 10.38
CA ALA A 98 -0.64 -21.16 9.49
C ALA A 98 0.73 -20.90 10.15
N VAL A 99 0.84 -19.89 11.01
CA VAL A 99 2.06 -19.62 11.78
C VAL A 99 2.36 -20.74 12.76
N LYS A 100 1.36 -21.23 13.48
CA LYS A 100 1.52 -22.37 14.41
C LYS A 100 2.03 -23.63 13.70
N ASP A 101 1.59 -23.86 12.47
CA ASP A 101 1.96 -25.03 11.68
C ASP A 101 3.35 -24.93 11.04
N ASN A 102 3.85 -23.71 10.81
CA ASN A 102 5.02 -23.50 9.95
C ASN A 102 6.21 -22.80 10.61
N PHE A 103 5.99 -22.02 11.67
CA PHE A 103 7.08 -21.31 12.35
C PHE A 103 7.77 -22.20 13.38
N PRO A 104 9.10 -22.03 13.57
CA PRO A 104 9.77 -22.58 14.76
C PRO A 104 9.14 -22.04 16.04
N ASP A 105 9.33 -22.77 17.14
CA ASP A 105 8.76 -22.43 18.44
C ASP A 105 9.85 -22.33 19.51
N PRO A 106 10.03 -21.18 20.19
CA PRO A 106 9.48 -19.86 19.85
C PRO A 106 10.33 -19.11 18.81
N CYS A 107 9.74 -18.18 18.08
CA CYS A 107 10.50 -17.32 17.16
C CYS A 107 9.80 -15.99 16.84
N VAL A 108 10.56 -15.06 16.25
CA VAL A 108 10.11 -13.76 15.79
C VAL A 108 10.62 -13.52 14.39
N ILE A 109 9.71 -13.35 13.43
CA ILE A 109 10.02 -13.16 12.01
C ILE A 109 9.34 -11.88 11.51
N ASP A 110 10.12 -11.07 10.80
CA ASP A 110 9.65 -9.87 10.10
C ASP A 110 9.32 -10.20 8.64
N GLY A 111 8.22 -9.67 8.15
CA GLY A 111 7.77 -9.96 6.79
C GLY A 111 6.63 -9.07 6.34
N GLU A 112 5.93 -9.54 5.32
CA GLU A 112 4.80 -8.86 4.72
C GLU A 112 3.60 -9.80 4.63
N ILE A 113 2.44 -9.33 5.13
CA ILE A 113 1.15 -9.97 4.82
C ILE A 113 0.73 -9.52 3.45
N ILE A 114 0.49 -10.46 2.56
CA ILE A 114 0.07 -10.22 1.18
C ILE A 114 -1.27 -10.90 0.90
N LEU A 115 -2.01 -10.37 -0.07
CA LEU A 115 -3.21 -11.02 -0.58
C LEU A 115 -3.02 -11.29 -2.06
N ILE A 116 -3.09 -12.57 -2.41
CA ILE A 116 -3.10 -13.02 -3.79
C ILE A 116 -4.51 -12.82 -4.32
N ASP A 117 -4.65 -12.15 -5.46
CA ASP A 117 -5.94 -11.89 -6.06
C ASP A 117 -6.69 -13.22 -6.28
N PRO A 118 -7.86 -13.43 -5.64
CA PRO A 118 -8.57 -14.69 -5.70
C PRO A 118 -9.17 -15.00 -7.09
N ASP A 119 -9.38 -13.98 -7.91
CA ASP A 119 -9.97 -14.13 -9.23
C ASP A 119 -8.92 -14.47 -10.29
N SER A 120 -7.78 -13.78 -10.29
CA SER A 120 -6.69 -14.04 -11.23
C SER A 120 -5.71 -15.10 -10.74
N GLY A 121 -5.42 -15.12 -9.44
CA GLY A 121 -4.48 -16.04 -8.81
C GLY A 121 -2.99 -15.77 -9.12
N ASP A 122 -2.68 -14.80 -9.94
CA ASP A 122 -1.34 -14.55 -10.50
C ASP A 122 -0.69 -13.23 -10.11
N ARG A 123 -1.36 -12.44 -9.26
CA ARG A 123 -0.91 -11.11 -8.84
C ARG A 123 -1.33 -10.76 -7.42
N LEU A 124 -0.65 -9.79 -6.82
CA LEU A 124 -1.06 -9.20 -5.55
C LEU A 124 -2.25 -8.25 -5.73
N ASN A 125 -3.12 -8.20 -4.74
CA ASN A 125 -4.23 -7.24 -4.69
C ASN A 125 -4.28 -6.56 -3.32
N PHE A 126 -3.65 -5.39 -3.23
CA PHE A 126 -3.60 -4.62 -2.00
C PHE A 126 -4.97 -4.03 -1.62
N GLU A 127 -5.80 -3.68 -2.59
CA GLU A 127 -7.13 -3.11 -2.32
C GLU A 127 -8.02 -4.13 -1.60
N LEU A 128 -8.00 -5.39 -2.03
CA LEU A 128 -8.69 -6.47 -1.32
C LEU A 128 -8.08 -6.73 0.06
N LEU A 129 -6.74 -6.64 0.19
CA LEU A 129 -6.08 -6.79 1.48
C LEU A 129 -6.57 -5.75 2.49
N GLN A 130 -6.73 -4.49 2.08
CA GLN A 130 -7.25 -3.43 2.96
C GLN A 130 -8.64 -3.74 3.50
N GLN A 131 -9.48 -4.45 2.75
CA GLN A 131 -10.83 -4.84 3.17
C GLN A 131 -10.82 -5.86 4.32
N ARG A 132 -9.70 -6.55 4.54
CA ARG A 132 -9.55 -7.53 5.63
C ARG A 132 -9.55 -6.86 7.01
N ILE A 133 -9.20 -5.60 7.13
CA ILE A 133 -9.24 -4.84 8.38
C ILE A 133 -10.67 -4.42 8.67
N HIS A 134 -11.41 -5.22 9.45
CA HIS A 134 -12.83 -4.97 9.73
C HIS A 134 -13.14 -5.04 11.24
N PRO A 135 -13.99 -4.13 11.79
CA PRO A 135 -14.33 -4.12 13.22
C PRO A 135 -15.21 -5.31 13.64
N ALA A 136 -16.07 -5.82 12.75
CA ALA A 136 -17.02 -6.88 13.08
C ALA A 136 -16.42 -8.28 12.93
N ALA A 137 -16.48 -9.10 14.00
CA ALA A 137 -15.92 -10.45 14.01
C ALA A 137 -16.56 -11.40 12.96
N SER A 138 -17.86 -11.29 12.73
CA SER A 138 -18.56 -12.09 11.70
C SER A 138 -18.03 -11.79 10.30
N ARG A 139 -17.71 -10.53 10.02
CA ARG A 139 -17.14 -10.11 8.74
C ARG A 139 -15.71 -10.60 8.59
N ILE A 140 -14.90 -10.51 9.64
CA ILE A 140 -13.52 -11.05 9.67
C ILE A 140 -13.53 -12.53 9.31
N LYS A 141 -14.37 -13.33 9.95
CA LYS A 141 -14.49 -14.77 9.68
C LYS A 141 -14.82 -15.02 8.20
N LYS A 142 -15.86 -14.38 7.67
CA LYS A 142 -16.25 -14.51 6.26
C LYS A 142 -15.10 -14.14 5.31
N LEU A 143 -14.42 -13.03 5.55
CA LEU A 143 -13.31 -12.56 4.72
C LEU A 143 -12.09 -13.49 4.80
N SER A 144 -11.81 -14.10 5.95
CA SER A 144 -10.71 -15.05 6.11
C SER A 144 -10.90 -16.32 5.26
N GLU A 145 -12.15 -16.71 5.00
CA GLU A 145 -12.50 -17.85 4.15
C GLU A 145 -12.50 -17.47 2.66
N GLN A 146 -13.01 -16.27 2.31
CA GLN A 146 -13.15 -15.82 0.92
C GLN A 146 -11.86 -15.26 0.32
N MET A 147 -11.08 -14.58 1.14
CA MET A 147 -9.85 -13.88 0.74
C MET A 147 -8.73 -14.16 1.75
N PRO A 148 -8.29 -15.42 1.90
CA PRO A 148 -7.21 -15.75 2.83
C PRO A 148 -5.92 -15.04 2.44
N VAL A 149 -5.14 -14.64 3.44
CA VAL A 149 -3.85 -13.98 3.22
C VAL A 149 -2.70 -14.98 3.25
N SER A 150 -1.57 -14.54 2.71
CA SER A 150 -0.28 -15.23 2.81
C SER A 150 0.72 -14.34 3.53
N PHE A 151 1.80 -14.92 4.00
CA PHE A 151 2.91 -14.22 4.65
C PHE A 151 4.23 -14.55 3.96
N VAL A 152 5.01 -13.52 3.66
CA VAL A 152 6.35 -13.65 3.11
C VAL A 152 7.34 -13.17 4.15
N GLY A 153 8.10 -14.08 4.75
CA GLY A 153 9.16 -13.77 5.71
C GLY A 153 10.42 -13.26 5.01
N PHE A 154 11.04 -12.21 5.56
CA PHE A 154 12.26 -11.64 4.99
C PHE A 154 13.34 -11.23 6.02
N ASP A 155 13.06 -11.38 7.31
CA ASP A 155 14.09 -11.23 8.34
C ASP A 155 13.80 -12.08 9.58
N LEU A 156 14.85 -12.55 10.26
CA LEU A 156 14.75 -13.30 11.51
C LEU A 156 15.25 -12.45 12.67
N LEU A 157 14.38 -12.21 13.66
CA LEU A 157 14.71 -11.34 14.80
C LEU A 157 15.06 -12.11 16.05
N ALA A 158 14.40 -13.25 16.31
CA ALA A 158 14.69 -14.13 17.42
C ALA A 158 14.30 -15.58 17.11
N TRP A 159 15.03 -16.52 17.69
CA TRP A 159 14.75 -17.95 17.62
C TRP A 159 15.18 -18.61 18.92
N GLY A 160 14.22 -19.15 19.68
CA GLY A 160 14.46 -19.52 21.06
C GLY A 160 14.90 -18.32 21.89
N GLU A 161 15.88 -18.50 22.74
CA GLU A 161 16.46 -17.45 23.57
C GLU A 161 17.52 -16.59 22.84
N GLU A 162 17.77 -16.87 21.58
CA GLU A 162 18.81 -16.20 20.80
C GLU A 162 18.29 -14.94 20.12
N ASN A 163 18.97 -13.81 20.37
CA ASN A 163 18.69 -12.53 19.72
C ASN A 163 19.39 -12.45 18.36
N TRP A 164 18.63 -12.67 17.29
CA TRP A 164 19.16 -12.61 15.94
C TRP A 164 19.25 -11.17 15.41
N ALA A 165 18.47 -10.24 15.98
CA ALA A 165 18.48 -8.84 15.56
C ALA A 165 19.87 -8.18 15.70
N GLU A 166 20.66 -8.61 16.66
CA GLU A 166 22.03 -8.10 16.86
C GLU A 166 23.07 -8.64 15.88
N LYS A 167 22.72 -9.71 15.15
CA LYS A 167 23.62 -10.33 14.17
C LYS A 167 23.63 -9.58 12.83
N PRO A 168 24.71 -9.68 12.04
CA PRO A 168 24.73 -9.19 10.67
C PRO A 168 23.60 -9.80 9.83
N PHE A 169 23.08 -9.05 8.86
CA PHE A 169 21.99 -9.54 8.01
C PHE A 169 22.35 -10.83 7.27
N ALA A 170 23.60 -11.00 6.85
CA ALA A 170 24.05 -12.25 6.22
C ALA A 170 23.80 -13.49 7.08
N GLU A 171 23.97 -13.38 8.40
CA GLU A 171 23.67 -14.46 9.33
C GLU A 171 22.16 -14.61 9.56
N ARG A 172 21.44 -13.50 9.75
CA ARG A 172 19.99 -13.52 9.90
C ARG A 172 19.32 -14.18 8.70
N ARG A 173 19.77 -13.89 7.49
CA ARG A 173 19.25 -14.52 6.27
C ARG A 173 19.45 -16.04 6.27
N LYS A 174 20.61 -16.53 6.64
CA LYS A 174 20.87 -17.98 6.77
C LYS A 174 19.99 -18.61 7.84
N GLY A 175 19.80 -17.91 8.96
CA GLY A 175 18.91 -18.36 10.03
C GLY A 175 17.45 -18.42 9.56
N LEU A 176 16.99 -17.42 8.84
CA LEU A 176 15.64 -17.37 8.26
C LEU A 176 15.39 -18.52 7.27
N GLU A 177 16.35 -18.80 6.40
CA GLU A 177 16.30 -19.93 5.46
C GLU A 177 16.15 -21.27 6.19
N LYS A 178 16.85 -21.46 7.30
CA LYS A 178 16.71 -22.66 8.15
C LYS A 178 15.35 -22.68 8.87
N ALA A 179 14.93 -21.54 9.43
CA ALA A 179 13.67 -21.42 10.15
C ALA A 179 12.45 -21.73 9.28
N LEU A 180 12.48 -21.34 8.03
CA LEU A 180 11.39 -21.53 7.07
C LEU A 180 11.63 -22.64 6.03
N ALA A 181 12.66 -23.46 6.18
CA ALA A 181 13.01 -24.50 5.23
C ALA A 181 11.88 -25.52 4.97
N GLY A 182 11.09 -25.84 5.99
CA GLY A 182 9.95 -26.75 5.92
C GLY A 182 8.60 -26.06 5.78
N ALA A 183 8.57 -24.73 5.67
CA ALA A 183 7.32 -23.97 5.60
C ALA A 183 6.55 -24.27 4.32
N LYS A 184 5.23 -24.34 4.46
CA LYS A 184 4.30 -24.59 3.37
C LYS A 184 3.42 -23.37 3.15
N PRO A 185 2.86 -23.17 1.94
CA PRO A 185 1.86 -22.14 1.72
C PRO A 185 0.76 -22.21 2.79
N PRO A 186 0.33 -21.07 3.34
CA PRO A 186 0.52 -19.69 2.89
C PRO A 186 1.75 -18.96 3.47
N ILE A 187 2.69 -19.68 4.05
CA ILE A 187 3.96 -19.13 4.58
C ILE A 187 5.06 -19.30 3.54
N PHE A 188 5.72 -18.20 3.18
CA PHE A 188 6.77 -18.16 2.16
C PHE A 188 8.04 -17.48 2.70
N LEU A 189 9.17 -17.88 2.16
CA LEU A 189 10.44 -17.19 2.29
C LEU A 189 10.64 -16.29 1.07
N THR A 190 10.99 -15.02 1.26
CA THR A 190 11.29 -14.13 0.14
C THR A 190 12.52 -14.59 -0.63
N ARG A 191 12.54 -14.38 -1.93
CA ARG A 191 13.75 -14.51 -2.74
C ARG A 191 14.79 -13.47 -2.33
N ALA A 192 16.04 -13.80 -2.48
CA ALA A 192 17.15 -12.89 -2.30
C ALA A 192 18.27 -13.21 -3.30
N THR A 193 18.99 -12.20 -3.74
CA THR A 193 20.13 -12.34 -4.62
C THR A 193 21.19 -11.27 -4.34
N ALA A 194 22.45 -11.65 -4.46
CA ALA A 194 23.55 -10.70 -4.50
C ALA A 194 23.82 -10.19 -5.93
N ASP A 195 23.25 -10.84 -6.94
CA ASP A 195 23.38 -10.47 -8.35
C ASP A 195 22.55 -9.24 -8.67
N ARG A 196 23.23 -8.13 -8.93
CA ARG A 196 22.62 -6.84 -9.23
C ARG A 196 21.84 -6.83 -10.55
N GLU A 197 22.32 -7.57 -11.55
CA GLU A 197 21.62 -7.63 -12.85
C GLU A 197 20.36 -8.47 -12.75
N LEU A 198 20.36 -9.54 -11.98
CA LEU A 198 19.16 -10.30 -11.67
C LEU A 198 18.14 -9.44 -10.88
N ALA A 199 18.61 -8.65 -9.92
CA ALA A 199 17.75 -7.73 -9.18
C ALA A 199 17.10 -6.65 -10.07
N LYS A 200 17.80 -6.15 -11.09
CA LYS A 200 17.23 -5.26 -12.10
C LYS A 200 16.17 -5.95 -12.95
N GLN A 201 16.37 -7.21 -13.32
CA GLN A 201 15.34 -8.00 -14.02
C GLN A 201 14.09 -8.15 -13.15
N TRP A 202 14.24 -8.44 -11.85
CA TRP A 202 13.10 -8.47 -10.92
C TRP A 202 12.37 -7.14 -10.84
N PHE A 203 13.13 -6.04 -10.79
CA PHE A 203 12.56 -4.70 -10.77
C PHE A 203 11.65 -4.44 -11.96
N GLU A 204 12.05 -4.85 -13.16
CA GLU A 204 11.28 -4.66 -14.39
C GLU A 204 10.10 -5.63 -14.51
N GLN A 205 10.28 -6.90 -14.14
CA GLN A 205 9.31 -7.96 -14.38
C GLN A 205 8.26 -8.08 -13.28
N PHE A 206 8.65 -7.98 -12.02
CA PHE A 206 7.77 -8.33 -10.90
C PHE A 206 6.66 -7.30 -10.63
N GLU A 207 6.77 -6.11 -11.19
CA GLU A 207 5.69 -5.14 -11.17
C GLU A 207 4.39 -5.70 -11.78
N GLY A 208 4.50 -6.49 -12.83
CA GLY A 208 3.38 -7.20 -13.45
C GLY A 208 2.66 -8.19 -12.53
N ALA A 209 3.33 -8.67 -11.48
CA ALA A 209 2.75 -9.49 -10.42
C ALA A 209 2.24 -8.67 -9.21
N GLY A 210 2.30 -7.34 -9.28
CA GLY A 210 1.84 -6.43 -8.23
C GLY A 210 2.88 -6.05 -7.17
N LEU A 211 4.17 -6.33 -7.42
CA LEU A 211 5.25 -5.91 -6.51
C LEU A 211 5.65 -4.46 -6.76
N ASP A 212 6.23 -3.83 -5.75
CA ASP A 212 6.47 -2.38 -5.70
C ASP A 212 7.97 -2.01 -5.80
N GLY A 213 8.75 -2.79 -6.52
CA GLY A 213 10.18 -2.55 -6.70
C GLY A 213 11.08 -3.58 -6.00
N VAL A 214 12.23 -3.13 -5.53
CA VAL A 214 13.27 -3.97 -4.92
C VAL A 214 13.77 -3.34 -3.61
N ILE A 215 14.05 -4.17 -2.61
CA ILE A 215 14.74 -3.79 -1.37
C ILE A 215 16.18 -4.27 -1.46
N ALA A 216 17.13 -3.45 -1.02
CA ALA A 216 18.53 -3.81 -0.83
C ALA A 216 18.90 -3.73 0.65
N LYS A 217 19.41 -4.82 1.19
CA LYS A 217 19.79 -4.93 2.60
C LYS A 217 21.29 -5.11 2.75
N PRO A 218 22.00 -4.21 3.49
CA PRO A 218 23.43 -4.38 3.77
C PRO A 218 23.69 -5.70 4.50
N LEU A 219 24.65 -6.48 4.02
CA LEU A 219 24.96 -7.80 4.56
C LEU A 219 25.53 -7.76 5.98
N ASP A 220 26.24 -6.70 6.34
CA ASP A 220 26.92 -6.54 7.62
C ASP A 220 26.08 -5.78 8.68
N ALA A 221 24.93 -5.25 8.30
CA ALA A 221 24.12 -4.44 9.18
C ALA A 221 23.30 -5.28 10.19
N PRO A 222 23.33 -4.97 11.48
CA PRO A 222 22.36 -5.49 12.43
C PRO A 222 20.96 -4.90 12.16
N TYR A 223 19.94 -5.54 12.71
CA TYR A 223 18.59 -5.04 12.64
C TYR A 223 18.43 -3.80 13.53
N ALA A 224 17.95 -2.71 12.97
CA ALA A 224 17.81 -1.44 13.67
C ALA A 224 16.35 -0.98 13.68
N GLU A 225 15.72 -1.10 14.86
CA GLU A 225 14.33 -0.71 15.09
C GLU A 225 14.08 0.75 14.70
N ASP A 226 13.04 0.99 13.89
CA ASP A 226 12.59 2.31 13.41
C ASP A 226 13.63 3.15 12.66
N LYS A 227 14.75 2.55 12.25
CA LYS A 227 15.82 3.23 11.51
C LYS A 227 15.82 2.85 10.02
N ARG A 228 16.18 3.82 9.18
CA ARG A 228 16.28 3.64 7.72
C ARG A 228 17.66 3.12 7.32
N VAL A 229 17.89 1.84 7.53
CA VAL A 229 19.18 1.16 7.23
C VAL A 229 19.20 0.49 5.86
N MET A 230 18.05 0.08 5.38
CA MET A 230 17.90 -0.53 4.04
C MET A 230 17.68 0.53 2.96
N TRP A 231 17.81 0.12 1.70
CA TRP A 231 17.41 0.91 0.55
C TRP A 231 16.22 0.29 -0.17
N LYS A 232 15.35 1.16 -0.73
CA LYS A 232 14.27 0.74 -1.61
C LYS A 232 14.38 1.45 -2.95
N ILE A 233 14.30 0.68 -4.02
CA ILE A 233 14.23 1.13 -5.39
C ILE A 233 12.79 0.90 -5.86
N LYS A 234 12.10 1.99 -6.22
CA LYS A 234 10.71 1.95 -6.68
C LYS A 234 10.62 2.49 -8.09
N HIS A 235 9.61 2.05 -8.82
CA HIS A 235 9.27 2.67 -10.10
C HIS A 235 8.85 4.12 -9.89
N GLU A 236 9.34 5.01 -10.75
CA GLU A 236 8.92 6.40 -10.83
C GLU A 236 8.44 6.67 -12.26
N ARG A 237 7.20 7.10 -12.39
CA ARG A 237 6.59 7.49 -13.64
C ARG A 237 6.08 8.90 -13.54
N THR A 238 5.83 9.55 -14.66
CA THR A 238 5.17 10.84 -14.72
C THR A 238 3.84 10.73 -15.45
N ALA A 239 2.90 11.59 -15.05
CA ALA A 239 1.62 11.76 -15.71
C ALA A 239 1.22 13.24 -15.67
N ASP A 240 0.49 13.67 -16.70
CA ASP A 240 -0.15 14.98 -16.72
C ASP A 240 -1.59 14.83 -16.26
N CYS A 241 -1.92 15.50 -15.17
CA CYS A 241 -3.23 15.45 -14.55
C CYS A 241 -3.90 16.81 -14.51
N VAL A 242 -5.22 16.81 -14.53
CA VAL A 242 -6.02 18.02 -14.35
C VAL A 242 -6.22 18.27 -12.86
N VAL A 243 -6.06 19.50 -12.41
CA VAL A 243 -6.39 19.93 -11.05
C VAL A 243 -7.85 20.35 -11.00
N ALA A 244 -8.68 19.65 -10.24
CA ALA A 244 -10.11 19.89 -10.19
C ALA A 244 -10.64 20.31 -8.81
N GLY A 245 -9.76 20.43 -7.83
CA GLY A 245 -10.09 20.88 -6.48
C GLY A 245 -8.89 20.98 -5.57
N TYR A 246 -9.10 21.56 -4.40
CA TYR A 246 -8.09 21.59 -3.35
C TYR A 246 -8.72 21.43 -1.97
N ARG A 247 -7.90 20.97 -1.02
CA ARG A 247 -8.21 21.02 0.42
C ARG A 247 -7.25 21.98 1.10
N LEU A 248 -7.74 22.67 2.12
CA LEU A 248 -6.91 23.50 2.97
C LEU A 248 -5.99 22.69 3.88
N TYR A 249 -4.89 23.31 4.28
CA TYR A 249 -3.92 22.68 5.16
C TYR A 249 -4.33 22.84 6.62
N ARG A 250 -4.73 21.73 7.23
CA ARG A 250 -5.18 21.68 8.65
C ARG A 250 -6.20 22.77 8.96
N ASP A 251 -5.87 23.62 9.95
CA ASP A 251 -6.72 24.72 10.42
C ASP A 251 -6.43 26.06 9.72
N GLU A 252 -5.63 26.04 8.64
CA GLU A 252 -5.29 27.23 7.85
C GLU A 252 -6.44 27.61 6.92
N THR A 253 -6.58 28.91 6.66
CA THR A 253 -7.62 29.46 5.76
C THR A 253 -7.07 29.95 4.43
N ASP A 254 -5.76 30.07 4.31
CA ASP A 254 -5.03 30.64 3.15
C ASP A 254 -3.84 29.79 2.67
N ALA A 255 -3.86 28.51 3.04
CA ALA A 255 -2.80 27.58 2.66
C ALA A 255 -3.38 26.27 2.10
N ILE A 256 -2.89 25.85 0.93
CA ILE A 256 -3.31 24.59 0.28
C ILE A 256 -2.73 23.41 1.05
N GLY A 257 -3.59 22.47 1.45
CA GLY A 257 -3.21 21.18 2.02
C GLY A 257 -2.88 20.16 0.96
N SER A 258 -3.79 20.00 -0.01
CA SER A 258 -3.61 19.09 -1.13
C SER A 258 -4.33 19.58 -2.39
N LEU A 259 -3.78 19.24 -3.55
CA LEU A 259 -4.44 19.39 -4.85
C LEU A 259 -5.08 18.07 -5.24
N LEU A 260 -6.31 18.12 -5.73
CA LEU A 260 -7.06 16.94 -6.18
C LEU A 260 -6.90 16.79 -7.69
N LEU A 261 -6.43 15.62 -8.10
CA LEU A 261 -6.04 15.31 -9.47
C LEU A 261 -7.08 14.46 -10.17
N GLY A 262 -7.29 14.74 -11.45
CA GLY A 262 -8.18 13.99 -12.32
C GLY A 262 -7.53 13.56 -13.63
N LEU A 263 -8.01 12.44 -14.16
CA LEU A 263 -7.74 11.94 -15.51
C LEU A 263 -9.07 11.65 -16.21
N TYR A 264 -9.13 11.98 -17.48
CA TYR A 264 -10.31 11.69 -18.30
C TYR A 264 -10.31 10.25 -18.79
N THR A 265 -11.47 9.61 -18.70
CA THR A 265 -11.78 8.36 -19.39
C THR A 265 -12.08 8.62 -20.87
N ASP A 266 -12.16 7.55 -21.66
CA ASP A 266 -12.45 7.65 -23.12
C ASP A 266 -13.82 8.27 -23.42
N ASP A 267 -14.78 8.16 -22.48
CA ASP A 267 -16.11 8.77 -22.59
C ASP A 267 -16.18 10.23 -22.11
N GLY A 268 -15.04 10.81 -21.72
CA GLY A 268 -14.94 12.19 -21.26
C GLY A 268 -15.28 12.42 -19.78
N THR A 269 -15.45 11.37 -18.99
CA THR A 269 -15.65 11.47 -17.55
C THR A 269 -14.33 11.77 -16.85
N LEU A 270 -14.30 12.74 -15.94
CA LEU A 270 -13.13 13.05 -15.12
C LEU A 270 -13.14 12.22 -13.84
N ASN A 271 -12.26 11.22 -13.78
CA ASN A 271 -12.06 10.41 -12.57
C ASN A 271 -11.07 11.07 -11.61
N SER A 272 -11.32 10.94 -10.32
CA SER A 272 -10.34 11.29 -9.29
C SER A 272 -9.23 10.22 -9.26
N VAL A 273 -7.99 10.64 -9.53
CA VAL A 273 -6.85 9.72 -9.66
C VAL A 273 -5.90 9.77 -8.47
N GLY A 274 -5.93 10.84 -7.70
CA GLY A 274 -5.05 11.01 -6.54
C GLY A 274 -4.92 12.45 -6.09
N VAL A 275 -3.95 12.69 -5.23
CA VAL A 275 -3.67 14.03 -4.69
C VAL A 275 -2.17 14.34 -4.65
N ILE A 276 -1.83 15.62 -4.65
CA ILE A 276 -0.51 16.12 -4.28
C ILE A 276 -0.65 16.81 -2.93
N GLY A 277 0.20 16.45 -1.96
CA GLY A 277 0.13 17.05 -0.61
C GLY A 277 1.48 17.49 -0.03
N ALA A 278 2.58 17.22 -0.72
CA ALA A 278 3.92 17.56 -0.26
C ALA A 278 4.38 18.92 -0.78
N PHE A 279 4.06 19.98 -0.04
CA PHE A 279 4.47 21.35 -0.32
C PHE A 279 5.08 22.00 0.92
N THR A 280 6.01 22.93 0.72
CA THR A 280 6.45 23.84 1.78
C THR A 280 5.33 24.81 2.19
N MET A 281 5.37 25.38 3.39
CA MET A 281 4.32 26.32 3.81
C MET A 281 4.26 27.57 2.92
N GLU A 282 5.39 28.06 2.46
CA GLU A 282 5.46 29.17 1.51
C GLU A 282 4.72 28.81 0.22
N ARG A 283 5.01 27.65 -0.38
CA ARG A 283 4.36 27.18 -1.61
C ARG A 283 2.85 26.94 -1.42
N ARG A 284 2.42 26.49 -0.24
CA ARG A 284 1.00 26.31 0.09
C ARG A 284 0.22 27.63 0.02
N ARG A 285 0.81 28.71 0.49
CA ARG A 285 0.20 30.05 0.45
C ARG A 285 0.22 30.63 -0.96
N GLU A 286 1.31 30.47 -1.69
CA GLU A 286 1.39 30.88 -3.10
C GLU A 286 0.31 30.18 -3.94
N LEU A 287 0.20 28.84 -3.81
CA LEU A 287 -0.81 28.05 -4.52
C LEU A 287 -2.22 28.48 -4.17
N PHE A 288 -2.48 28.83 -2.92
CA PHE A 288 -3.81 29.35 -2.54
C PHE A 288 -4.16 30.60 -3.34
N VAL A 289 -3.26 31.55 -3.42
CA VAL A 289 -3.45 32.79 -4.20
C VAL A 289 -3.60 32.50 -5.69
N GLU A 290 -2.69 31.68 -6.27
CA GLU A 290 -2.71 31.32 -7.69
C GLU A 290 -4.02 30.66 -8.14
N LEU A 291 -4.62 29.83 -7.27
CA LEU A 291 -5.78 29.02 -7.63
C LEU A 291 -7.12 29.69 -7.37
N GLN A 292 -7.16 30.86 -6.70
CA GLN A 292 -8.42 31.55 -6.39
C GLN A 292 -9.19 31.93 -7.63
N GLU A 293 -8.55 32.29 -8.73
CA GLU A 293 -9.19 32.62 -10.01
C GLU A 293 -9.94 31.41 -10.64
N LEU A 294 -9.59 30.18 -10.25
CA LEU A 294 -10.19 28.95 -10.75
C LEU A 294 -11.29 28.40 -9.84
N VAL A 295 -11.49 28.98 -8.67
CA VAL A 295 -12.56 28.56 -7.76
C VAL A 295 -13.89 28.69 -8.47
N SER A 296 -14.69 27.63 -8.45
CA SER A 296 -15.97 27.54 -9.13
C SER A 296 -17.09 27.11 -8.17
N ASP A 297 -18.31 27.28 -8.65
CA ASP A 297 -19.46 26.65 -8.04
C ASP A 297 -19.46 25.14 -8.38
N TRP A 298 -20.32 24.41 -7.68
CA TRP A 298 -20.55 23.00 -7.97
C TRP A 298 -21.37 22.76 -9.23
N GLU A 299 -22.14 23.75 -9.66
CA GLU A 299 -22.93 23.65 -10.89
C GLU A 299 -22.03 23.52 -12.12
N GLY A 300 -22.22 22.45 -12.87
CA GLY A 300 -21.42 22.14 -14.04
C GLY A 300 -20.00 21.61 -13.76
N HIS A 301 -19.62 21.50 -12.49
CA HIS A 301 -18.34 20.89 -12.12
C HIS A 301 -18.37 19.36 -12.36
N PRO A 302 -17.30 18.74 -12.90
CA PRO A 302 -17.26 17.29 -13.12
C PRO A 302 -17.54 16.45 -11.88
N TRP A 303 -17.25 17.00 -10.69
CA TRP A 303 -17.49 16.36 -9.41
C TRP A 303 -18.60 17.00 -8.59
N ALA A 304 -19.64 17.53 -9.25
CA ALA A 304 -20.79 18.20 -8.59
C ALA A 304 -21.51 17.30 -7.59
N TRP A 305 -21.47 15.98 -7.79
CA TRP A 305 -22.01 15.01 -6.84
C TRP A 305 -21.29 15.01 -5.48
N ALA A 306 -20.10 15.61 -5.34
CA ALA A 306 -19.35 15.75 -4.08
C ALA A 306 -19.70 17.01 -3.28
N GLU A 307 -20.61 17.85 -3.77
CA GLU A 307 -21.07 19.05 -3.07
C GLU A 307 -21.53 18.70 -1.65
N PRO A 308 -21.04 19.40 -0.61
CA PRO A 308 -21.50 19.19 0.75
C PRO A 308 -23.00 19.46 0.87
N GLY A 309 -23.76 18.54 1.45
CA GLY A 309 -25.20 18.68 1.61
C GLY A 309 -25.86 17.46 2.23
N ASP A 310 -27.17 17.45 2.25
CA ASP A 310 -28.01 16.37 2.76
C ASP A 310 -27.60 15.04 2.08
N PRO A 311 -27.41 13.95 2.86
CA PRO A 311 -27.09 12.63 2.33
C PRO A 311 -28.08 12.10 1.28
N GLU A 312 -29.36 12.45 1.39
CA GLU A 312 -30.40 12.07 0.43
C GLU A 312 -30.22 12.81 -0.92
N VAL A 313 -29.89 14.10 -0.88
CA VAL A 313 -29.59 14.90 -2.06
C VAL A 313 -28.29 14.42 -2.73
N ARG A 314 -27.31 14.00 -1.94
CA ARG A 314 -26.09 13.37 -2.45
C ARG A 314 -26.36 12.07 -3.20
N ALA A 315 -27.19 11.20 -2.60
CA ALA A 315 -27.57 9.93 -3.22
C ALA A 315 -28.34 10.16 -4.53
N GLU A 316 -29.25 11.13 -4.56
CA GLU A 316 -29.99 11.49 -5.76
C GLU A 316 -29.10 12.08 -6.87
N ARG A 317 -28.13 12.93 -6.53
CA ARG A 317 -27.17 13.49 -7.49
C ARG A 317 -26.16 12.44 -7.98
N ALA A 318 -25.71 11.56 -7.12
CA ALA A 318 -24.86 10.43 -7.50
C ALA A 318 -25.59 9.48 -8.47
N SER A 319 -26.90 9.34 -8.34
CA SER A 319 -27.73 8.53 -9.26
C SER A 319 -27.99 9.21 -10.62
N LYS A 320 -27.84 10.53 -10.70
CA LYS A 320 -28.09 11.33 -11.93
C LYS A 320 -26.82 11.71 -12.69
N GLY A 321 -25.63 11.38 -12.17
CA GLY A 321 -24.35 11.62 -12.83
C GLY A 321 -24.19 10.79 -14.09
N PRO A 322 -23.44 11.26 -15.11
CA PRO A 322 -23.16 10.48 -16.30
C PRO A 322 -22.42 9.18 -15.90
N GLY A 323 -23.09 8.04 -16.07
CA GLY A 323 -22.60 6.71 -15.70
C GLY A 323 -23.29 6.01 -14.55
N ALA A 324 -24.24 6.65 -13.85
CA ALA A 324 -25.04 6.00 -12.82
C ALA A 324 -26.18 5.14 -13.42
N GLY A 325 -25.81 4.16 -14.22
CA GLY A 325 -26.68 3.00 -14.48
C GLY A 325 -26.62 2.05 -13.28
N GLN A 326 -27.75 1.49 -12.94
CA GLN A 326 -28.01 0.62 -11.78
C GLN A 326 -27.28 -0.73 -11.85
N GLU A 327 -26.02 -0.79 -12.28
CA GLU A 327 -25.29 -2.03 -12.36
C GLU A 327 -24.14 -2.06 -11.36
N ASP A 328 -24.33 -2.95 -10.42
CA ASP A 328 -23.39 -3.57 -9.50
C ASP A 328 -22.25 -2.69 -8.92
N LEU A 329 -22.42 -2.30 -7.66
CA LEU A 329 -21.39 -1.66 -6.80
C LEU A 329 -20.05 -2.44 -6.71
N ARG A 330 -19.90 -3.50 -7.49
CA ARG A 330 -18.71 -4.35 -7.60
C ARG A 330 -17.87 -4.05 -8.83
N ASP A 331 -18.40 -3.25 -9.77
CA ASP A 331 -17.63 -2.87 -10.95
C ASP A 331 -16.62 -1.77 -10.56
N GLN A 332 -15.33 -2.07 -10.71
CA GLN A 332 -14.22 -1.17 -10.44
C GLN A 332 -14.10 -0.02 -11.46
N SER A 333 -14.97 0.04 -12.46
CA SER A 333 -14.98 1.04 -13.53
C SER A 333 -15.69 2.35 -13.17
N PHE A 334 -16.31 2.45 -12.00
CA PHE A 334 -16.98 3.70 -11.59
C PHE A 334 -15.98 4.83 -11.33
N PRO A 335 -16.31 6.07 -11.73
CA PRO A 335 -15.51 7.22 -11.38
C PRO A 335 -15.40 7.30 -9.86
N ARG A 336 -14.23 6.98 -9.35
CA ARG A 336 -13.96 7.09 -7.92
C ARG A 336 -13.92 8.55 -7.55
N THR A 337 -14.88 8.93 -6.79
CA THR A 337 -15.03 10.25 -6.24
C THR A 337 -13.88 10.53 -5.26
N PRO A 338 -13.37 11.77 -5.13
CA PRO A 338 -12.39 12.11 -4.09
C PRO A 338 -12.86 11.69 -2.70
N THR A 339 -14.18 11.65 -2.46
CA THR A 339 -14.80 11.18 -1.23
C THR A 339 -14.89 9.65 -1.15
N ALA A 340 -15.11 8.93 -2.25
CA ALA A 340 -15.18 7.46 -2.24
C ALA A 340 -13.80 6.80 -2.05
N ALA A 341 -12.75 7.35 -2.63
CA ALA A 341 -11.38 6.92 -2.36
C ALA A 341 -10.96 7.14 -0.89
N ALA A 342 -11.65 8.02 -0.21
CA ALA A 342 -11.44 8.41 1.16
C ALA A 342 -12.21 7.57 2.19
N HIS A 343 -13.14 6.74 1.77
CA HIS A 343 -13.84 5.78 2.64
C HIS A 343 -12.99 4.55 3.02
N SER A 344 -11.67 4.61 2.79
CA SER A 344 -10.79 3.70 3.51
C SER A 344 -10.96 4.00 5.01
N ARG A 345 -11.06 2.98 5.83
CA ARG A 345 -11.28 3.09 7.28
C ARG A 345 -10.22 3.89 8.02
N TRP A 346 -9.05 4.05 7.42
CA TRP A 346 -7.99 4.93 7.89
C TRP A 346 -8.37 6.41 7.85
N ASN A 347 -9.35 6.77 7.02
CA ASN A 347 -9.81 8.13 6.81
C ASN A 347 -11.27 8.38 7.25
N ALA A 348 -11.94 7.39 7.85
CA ALA A 348 -13.37 7.48 8.23
C ALA A 348 -13.72 8.65 9.17
N LYS A 349 -12.72 9.25 9.83
CA LYS A 349 -12.89 10.40 10.72
C LYS A 349 -12.35 11.72 10.14
N LYS A 350 -11.87 11.73 8.88
CA LYS A 350 -11.34 12.96 8.26
C LYS A 350 -12.44 13.66 7.49
N ASP A 351 -12.52 14.97 7.63
CA ASP A 351 -13.25 15.80 6.70
C ASP A 351 -12.55 15.78 5.34
N LEU A 352 -13.27 15.30 4.32
CA LEU A 352 -12.77 15.10 2.96
C LEU A 352 -13.43 16.09 1.99
N SER A 353 -14.15 17.07 2.50
CA SER A 353 -14.65 18.20 1.74
C SER A 353 -13.49 18.91 1.03
N PHE A 354 -13.76 19.51 -0.08
CA PHE A 354 -12.78 20.26 -0.87
C PHE A 354 -13.45 21.44 -1.58
N THR A 355 -12.65 22.41 -1.98
CA THR A 355 -13.08 23.53 -2.80
C THR A 355 -12.95 23.13 -4.27
N PRO A 356 -14.04 23.21 -5.07
CA PRO A 356 -14.01 22.88 -6.49
C PRO A 356 -13.24 23.96 -7.28
N LEU A 357 -12.45 23.49 -8.24
CA LEU A 357 -11.76 24.34 -9.20
C LEU A 357 -12.23 24.00 -10.61
N ARG A 358 -12.37 25.00 -11.48
CA ARG A 358 -12.53 24.74 -12.91
C ARG A 358 -11.33 23.88 -13.39
N PRO A 359 -11.57 22.75 -14.04
CA PRO A 359 -10.52 21.79 -14.41
C PRO A 359 -9.76 22.27 -15.66
N GLU A 360 -9.12 23.43 -15.56
CA GLU A 360 -8.43 24.10 -16.65
C GLU A 360 -6.90 24.03 -16.54
N ARG A 361 -6.38 23.72 -15.34
CA ARG A 361 -4.94 23.69 -15.08
C ARG A 361 -4.41 22.27 -15.07
N VAL A 362 -3.34 22.06 -15.83
CA VAL A 362 -2.65 20.76 -15.94
C VAL A 362 -1.34 20.80 -15.15
N VAL A 363 -1.08 19.75 -14.40
CA VAL A 363 0.13 19.53 -13.64
C VAL A 363 0.78 18.20 -14.03
N GLU A 364 2.09 18.24 -14.28
CA GLU A 364 2.89 17.01 -14.35
C GLU A 364 3.23 16.54 -12.95
N VAL A 365 2.97 15.27 -12.67
CA VAL A 365 3.22 14.62 -11.38
C VAL A 365 4.10 13.40 -11.53
N ARG A 366 4.87 13.09 -10.49
CA ARG A 366 5.52 11.78 -10.33
C ARG A 366 4.63 10.88 -9.50
N TYR A 367 4.49 9.66 -9.94
CA TYR A 367 3.79 8.60 -9.23
C TYR A 367 4.58 7.29 -9.31
N ASP A 368 4.34 6.37 -8.40
CA ASP A 368 5.05 5.07 -8.39
C ASP A 368 4.31 4.00 -9.19
N HIS A 369 3.04 3.73 -8.89
CA HIS A 369 2.22 2.82 -9.68
C HIS A 369 0.71 3.10 -9.48
N MET A 370 -0.09 2.49 -10.34
CA MET A 370 -1.54 2.56 -10.29
C MET A 370 -2.10 1.41 -9.45
N GLU A 371 -3.21 1.70 -8.78
CA GLU A 371 -4.06 0.71 -8.14
C GLU A 371 -5.49 0.91 -8.67
N GLY A 372 -5.92 0.04 -9.56
CA GLY A 372 -7.13 0.28 -10.35
C GLY A 372 -7.02 1.59 -11.13
N ASN A 373 -7.98 2.49 -10.94
CA ASN A 373 -8.07 3.77 -11.65
C ASN A 373 -7.36 4.94 -10.96
N ARG A 374 -6.59 4.70 -9.91
CA ARG A 374 -5.96 5.75 -9.10
C ARG A 374 -4.51 5.46 -8.79
N PHE A 375 -3.77 6.51 -8.41
CA PHE A 375 -2.43 6.35 -7.86
C PHE A 375 -2.48 5.63 -6.51
N ARG A 376 -1.61 4.66 -6.32
CA ARG A 376 -1.48 3.90 -5.07
C ARG A 376 -1.09 4.80 -3.88
N HIS A 377 -0.18 5.73 -4.13
CA HIS A 377 0.31 6.69 -3.15
C HIS A 377 0.12 8.14 -3.63
N THR A 378 0.30 9.08 -2.70
CA THR A 378 0.29 10.51 -3.01
C THR A 378 1.30 10.83 -4.09
N ALA A 379 0.85 11.51 -5.15
CA ALA A 379 1.71 11.97 -6.23
C ALA A 379 2.56 13.17 -5.80
N GLN A 380 3.64 13.44 -6.52
CA GLN A 380 4.54 14.55 -6.26
C GLN A 380 4.49 15.55 -7.42
N PHE A 381 4.42 16.83 -7.07
CA PHE A 381 4.46 17.94 -8.03
C PHE A 381 5.80 17.95 -8.77
N VAL A 382 5.76 18.03 -10.10
CA VAL A 382 6.94 18.24 -10.95
C VAL A 382 6.92 19.66 -11.51
N ARG A 383 5.89 20.00 -12.27
CA ARG A 383 5.71 21.33 -12.88
C ARG A 383 4.29 21.55 -13.35
N TRP A 384 3.92 22.81 -13.56
CA TRP A 384 2.73 23.16 -14.32
C TRP A 384 2.94 22.89 -15.81
N ARG A 385 1.87 22.50 -16.49
CA ARG A 385 1.85 22.24 -17.95
C ARG A 385 0.83 23.14 -18.65
N PRO A 386 1.13 24.47 -18.79
CA PRO A 386 0.23 25.39 -19.50
C PRO A 386 0.13 25.11 -21.00
N ASP A 387 1.08 24.35 -21.53
CA ASP A 387 1.16 23.91 -22.92
C ASP A 387 0.24 22.71 -23.24
N ARG A 388 -0.42 22.12 -22.23
CA ARG A 388 -1.23 20.93 -22.41
C ARG A 388 -2.70 21.18 -22.20
N GLU A 389 -3.51 20.72 -23.16
CA GLU A 389 -4.98 20.79 -23.07
C GLU A 389 -5.50 19.85 -21.97
N PRO A 390 -6.37 20.33 -21.05
CA PRO A 390 -6.92 19.49 -19.98
C PRO A 390 -7.58 18.21 -20.48
N ALA A 391 -8.37 18.28 -21.57
CA ALA A 391 -9.05 17.12 -22.14
C ALA A 391 -8.11 16.03 -22.68
N SER A 392 -6.84 16.37 -22.92
CA SER A 392 -5.81 15.40 -23.35
C SER A 392 -5.21 14.58 -22.19
N CYS A 393 -5.52 14.93 -20.95
CA CYS A 393 -5.05 14.24 -19.76
C CYS A 393 -5.91 13.00 -19.50
N THR A 394 -5.61 11.94 -20.25
CA THR A 394 -6.36 10.67 -20.21
C THR A 394 -5.53 9.54 -19.62
N TYR A 395 -6.18 8.42 -19.30
CA TYR A 395 -5.51 7.21 -18.85
C TYR A 395 -4.59 6.58 -19.92
N ALA A 396 -4.81 6.87 -21.18
CA ALA A 396 -4.00 6.33 -22.29
C ALA A 396 -2.52 6.74 -22.24
N GLN A 397 -2.18 7.81 -21.53
CA GLN A 397 -0.78 8.22 -21.33
C GLN A 397 -0.01 7.35 -20.32
N LEU A 398 -0.71 6.56 -19.50
CA LEU A 398 -0.10 5.79 -18.43
C LEU A 398 0.52 4.51 -18.97
N ASP A 399 1.73 4.19 -18.47
CA ASP A 399 2.36 2.92 -18.74
C ASP A 399 1.66 1.79 -17.97
N GLU A 400 1.29 0.72 -18.66
CA GLU A 400 0.75 -0.48 -18.06
C GLU A 400 1.86 -1.53 -17.89
N PRO A 401 2.06 -2.07 -16.66
CA PRO A 401 3.02 -3.16 -16.47
C PRO A 401 2.62 -4.40 -17.27
N VAL A 402 3.61 -5.05 -17.88
CA VAL A 402 3.40 -6.36 -18.51
C VAL A 402 3.09 -7.39 -17.43
N SER A 403 2.03 -8.18 -17.63
CA SER A 403 1.61 -9.22 -16.70
C SER A 403 2.75 -10.21 -16.41
N TYR A 404 2.92 -10.59 -15.14
CA TYR A 404 3.91 -11.56 -14.68
C TYR A 404 3.27 -12.49 -13.66
N ASP A 405 3.64 -13.78 -13.66
CA ASP A 405 3.07 -14.77 -12.76
C ASP A 405 3.69 -14.67 -11.36
N LEU A 406 2.86 -14.34 -10.37
CA LEU A 406 3.27 -14.27 -8.96
C LEU A 406 3.81 -15.62 -8.44
N GLY A 407 3.35 -16.75 -8.94
CA GLY A 407 3.86 -18.06 -8.59
C GLY A 407 5.36 -18.19 -8.85
N ASP A 408 5.85 -17.60 -9.92
CA ASP A 408 7.29 -17.58 -10.23
C ASP A 408 8.07 -16.71 -9.24
N VAL A 409 7.50 -15.61 -8.76
CA VAL A 409 8.10 -14.76 -7.73
C VAL A 409 8.19 -15.50 -6.40
N LEU A 410 7.18 -16.28 -6.04
CA LEU A 410 7.12 -17.08 -4.81
C LEU A 410 7.95 -18.38 -4.87
N GLY A 411 8.68 -18.64 -5.95
CA GLY A 411 9.61 -19.77 -6.05
C GLY A 411 9.04 -21.05 -6.67
N GLY A 412 7.95 -20.96 -7.43
CA GLY A 412 7.40 -22.09 -8.18
C GLY A 412 6.67 -23.14 -7.32
N HIS A 413 6.53 -22.92 -6.00
CA HIS A 413 5.84 -23.84 -5.09
C HIS A 413 4.32 -23.76 -5.14
N MET A 414 3.76 -22.81 -5.87
CA MET A 414 2.34 -22.76 -6.20
C MET A 414 2.16 -22.84 -7.71
N ARG A 415 1.88 -24.02 -8.22
CA ARG A 415 0.98 -24.10 -9.37
C ARG A 415 -0.39 -23.65 -8.86
N LEU A 416 -0.64 -22.33 -8.91
CA LEU A 416 -1.96 -21.77 -8.71
C LEU A 416 -2.86 -22.53 -9.69
N ARG A 417 -3.93 -23.12 -9.20
CA ARG A 417 -4.89 -23.83 -10.05
C ARG A 417 -5.31 -22.86 -11.15
N SER A 418 -4.71 -23.00 -12.32
CA SER A 418 -5.27 -22.38 -13.52
C SER A 418 -6.70 -22.84 -13.58
N HIS A 419 -7.64 -21.91 -13.45
CA HIS A 419 -9.01 -22.17 -13.82
C HIS A 419 -8.95 -22.72 -15.24
N GLN A 420 -9.31 -23.98 -15.39
CA GLN A 420 -9.58 -24.56 -16.70
C GLN A 420 -10.59 -23.61 -17.36
N ARG A 421 -10.08 -22.75 -18.24
CA ARG A 421 -10.97 -22.09 -19.20
C ARG A 421 -11.67 -23.22 -19.92
N ASN A 422 -12.95 -23.34 -19.68
CA ASN A 422 -13.85 -24.19 -20.40
C ASN A 422 -13.76 -23.82 -21.89
N THR A 423 -12.84 -24.45 -22.61
CA THR A 423 -12.84 -24.48 -24.07
C THR A 423 -13.85 -25.52 -24.53
N ALA A 424 -15.09 -25.24 -24.25
CA ALA A 424 -16.22 -25.98 -24.81
C ALA A 424 -17.12 -24.95 -25.52
N THR A 425 -16.77 -24.54 -26.71
CA THR A 425 -17.70 -24.16 -27.77
C THR A 425 -16.93 -23.68 -28.98
N THR A 426 -16.30 -24.58 -29.71
CA THR A 426 -16.06 -24.38 -31.15
C THR A 426 -15.95 -25.73 -31.82
N ARG A 427 -17.06 -26.44 -31.88
CA ARG A 427 -17.25 -27.52 -32.84
C ARG A 427 -18.66 -27.42 -33.38
N ARG A 428 -18.76 -26.98 -34.61
CA ARG A 428 -19.66 -27.35 -35.67
C ARG A 428 -20.04 -26.14 -36.51
N LEU A 429 -19.35 -26.04 -37.61
CA LEU A 429 -19.94 -25.71 -38.92
C LEU A 429 -18.88 -26.10 -39.95
N ARG A 430 -18.92 -27.39 -40.35
CA ARG A 430 -18.46 -27.80 -41.69
C ARG A 430 -19.69 -28.23 -42.43
N LEU A 431 -19.91 -27.49 -43.47
CA LEU A 431 -20.82 -27.62 -44.54
C LEU A 431 -20.84 -29.01 -45.16
N ALA A 432 -22.04 -29.50 -45.41
CA ALA A 432 -22.31 -30.39 -46.51
C ALA A 432 -22.63 -29.57 -47.74
N THR A 433 -21.92 -29.74 -48.74
CA THR A 433 -22.00 -30.02 -50.16
C THR A 433 -20.74 -29.59 -50.83
#